data_46f04b5afafbf1fd489c0f1a38ceb3ec
#
_entry.id   46f04b5afafbf1fd489c0f1a38ceb3ec
#
_cell.length_a   1.000
_cell.length_b   1.000
_cell.length_c   1.000
_cell.angle_alpha   90.00
_cell.angle_beta   90.00
_cell.angle_gamma   90.00
#
_symmetry.space_group_name_H-M   'P 1'
#
loop_
_entity.id
_entity.type
_entity.pdbx_description
1 polymer ?
#
loop_
_entity_poly.entity_id
_entity_poly.type
_entity_poly.pdbx_seq_one_letter_code
_entity_poly.pdbx_strand_id
1 'polypeptide(L)'
;MPCERSSSSSTSTARRPCVDSQQYRVARSRQQEYELADTHSPWLAIVNPLAGRSRGRSWPAVEQALRDAGIPLDVERTTAAHDGEHIARRALQAGRRRVLVAGGDGSVHDVVNGIMSAAPHDRANTVLAVSPLGTGNDWARSLGMDLAAPALAAAIATGRTVAHDVGVIDFPEAIPPTRRWFINVAGAGYDAHVIGRLPPHVPSTFAYLRGALAGLLSYRAPRFTIEVNGELIERRLLLAFVANAQACGNGMRVAPAARVDDGLLDLVTIDEVGLLRALLKIAKLYRGTLLGDAVVRHVRSATLRIDADPRAEVEAEGQIVGRTPAVFSVLPGALEVVVPREAA
;
A
#
# COMPACT_ATOMS: atom_id res chain seq x y z
N MET A 1 -56.02 37.48 -16.62
CA MET A 1 -54.91 38.28 -17.12
C MET A 1 -53.65 37.51 -16.84
N PRO A 2 -52.79 37.28 -17.79
CA PRO A 2 -52.13 35.96 -17.93
C PRO A 2 -50.79 35.80 -17.20
N CYS A 3 -50.57 34.55 -16.89
CA CYS A 3 -49.36 33.96 -16.33
C CYS A 3 -48.28 33.82 -17.43
N GLU A 4 -47.10 34.39 -17.20
CA GLU A 4 -45.93 34.15 -18.02
C GLU A 4 -45.13 32.97 -17.48
N ARG A 5 -44.86 31.99 -18.31
CA ARG A 5 -44.00 30.85 -18.02
C ARG A 5 -42.55 31.24 -18.34
N SER A 6 -41.69 31.17 -17.35
CA SER A 6 -40.25 31.16 -17.56
C SER A 6 -39.73 29.72 -17.49
N SER A 7 -39.13 29.27 -18.56
CA SER A 7 -38.47 27.99 -18.72
C SER A 7 -37.15 27.97 -17.93
N SER A 8 -37.04 27.12 -16.91
CA SER A 8 -35.79 26.84 -16.24
C SER A 8 -35.15 25.55 -16.82
N SER A 9 -34.00 25.71 -17.42
CA SER A 9 -33.12 24.66 -17.88
C SER A 9 -32.57 23.88 -16.69
N SER A 10 -32.88 22.58 -16.64
CA SER A 10 -32.32 21.67 -15.64
C SER A 10 -30.89 21.22 -16.04
N THR A 11 -29.90 21.83 -15.44
CA THR A 11 -28.53 21.28 -15.41
C THR A 11 -28.44 20.21 -14.33
N SER A 12 -28.31 18.97 -14.75
CA SER A 12 -28.06 17.81 -13.90
C SER A 12 -26.67 17.92 -13.30
N THR A 13 -26.56 18.43 -12.07
CA THR A 13 -25.35 18.33 -11.26
C THR A 13 -25.30 16.94 -10.64
N ALA A 14 -24.38 16.11 -11.15
CA ALA A 14 -24.04 14.82 -10.55
C ALA A 14 -23.67 15.04 -9.07
N ARG A 15 -24.44 14.44 -8.16
CA ARG A 15 -24.17 14.47 -6.73
C ARG A 15 -22.85 13.73 -6.46
N ARG A 16 -21.88 14.46 -5.91
CA ARG A 16 -20.63 13.88 -5.38
C ARG A 16 -20.99 12.90 -4.27
N PRO A 17 -20.38 11.69 -4.22
CA PRO A 17 -20.53 10.83 -3.07
C PRO A 17 -19.84 11.51 -1.87
N CYS A 18 -20.63 11.94 -0.90
CA CYS A 18 -20.13 12.40 0.39
C CYS A 18 -19.65 11.18 1.16
N VAL A 19 -18.33 11.03 1.34
CA VAL A 19 -17.77 10.06 2.28
C VAL A 19 -18.14 10.56 3.68
N ASP A 20 -18.98 9.81 4.37
CA ASP A 20 -19.48 10.17 5.70
C ASP A 20 -18.34 10.07 6.74
N SER A 21 -17.73 11.22 7.01
CA SER A 21 -16.65 11.38 7.98
C SER A 21 -17.10 11.15 9.45
N GLN A 22 -18.41 11.03 9.72
CA GLN A 22 -18.91 10.79 11.08
C GLN A 22 -18.75 9.32 11.50
N GLN A 23 -18.79 8.35 10.59
CA GLN A 23 -18.63 6.93 10.93
C GLN A 23 -17.23 6.58 11.48
N TYR A 24 -16.22 7.38 11.17
CA TYR A 24 -14.83 7.14 11.61
C TYR A 24 -14.45 7.83 12.93
N ARG A 25 -15.24 8.82 13.39
CA ARG A 25 -14.98 9.49 14.69
C ARG A 25 -15.40 8.65 15.91
N VAL A 26 -16.33 7.72 15.74
CA VAL A 26 -16.81 6.87 16.84
C VAL A 26 -15.81 5.77 17.23
N ALA A 27 -14.90 5.39 16.32
CA ALA A 27 -13.89 4.36 16.59
C ALA A 27 -12.80 4.82 17.58
N ARG A 28 -12.45 6.11 17.61
CA ARG A 28 -11.38 6.63 18.48
C ARG A 28 -11.67 6.58 19.99
N SER A 29 -12.93 6.63 20.41
CA SER A 29 -13.30 6.63 21.85
C SER A 29 -13.39 5.22 22.47
N ARG A 30 -13.39 4.16 21.65
CA ARG A 30 -13.43 2.77 22.13
C ARG A 30 -12.08 2.09 22.23
N GLN A 31 -11.02 2.69 21.75
CA GLN A 31 -9.67 2.10 21.70
C GLN A 31 -9.03 1.86 23.06
N GLN A 32 -9.34 2.67 24.07
CA GLN A 32 -8.76 2.50 25.41
C GLN A 32 -9.28 1.30 26.22
N GLU A 33 -10.47 0.79 25.93
CA GLU A 33 -11.03 -0.37 26.65
C GLU A 33 -10.65 -1.74 26.07
N TYR A 34 -10.12 -1.78 24.82
CA TYR A 34 -9.83 -3.03 24.11
C TYR A 34 -8.42 -3.59 24.36
N GLU A 35 -7.52 -2.81 24.94
CA GLU A 35 -6.14 -3.23 25.25
C GLU A 35 -6.05 -4.38 26.26
N LEU A 36 -7.12 -4.67 27.00
CA LEU A 36 -7.09 -5.65 28.07
C LEU A 36 -7.93 -6.93 27.84
N ALA A 37 -8.85 -6.94 26.87
CA ALA A 37 -9.84 -8.02 26.77
C ALA A 37 -9.40 -9.25 25.96
N ASP A 38 -8.44 -9.14 25.02
CA ASP A 38 -8.13 -10.24 24.09
C ASP A 38 -6.64 -10.58 23.92
N THR A 39 -5.85 -10.44 24.98
CA THR A 39 -4.42 -10.83 24.96
C THR A 39 -4.20 -12.33 24.76
N HIS A 40 -5.24 -13.15 24.85
CA HIS A 40 -5.17 -14.60 24.79
C HIS A 40 -5.60 -15.21 23.46
N SER A 41 -6.24 -14.46 22.57
CA SER A 41 -6.58 -14.97 21.23
C SER A 41 -5.32 -15.28 20.42
N PRO A 42 -5.24 -16.48 19.81
CA PRO A 42 -4.07 -16.84 19.05
C PRO A 42 -3.91 -15.97 17.79
N TRP A 43 -2.68 -15.63 17.47
CA TRP A 43 -2.32 -15.03 16.19
C TRP A 43 -2.54 -16.02 15.06
N LEU A 44 -3.15 -15.59 13.97
CA LEU A 44 -3.11 -16.33 12.72
C LEU A 44 -1.89 -15.88 11.91
N ALA A 45 -0.89 -16.75 11.78
CA ALA A 45 0.23 -16.52 10.89
C ALA A 45 -0.10 -17.00 9.48
N ILE A 46 -0.19 -16.06 8.54
CA ILE A 46 -0.31 -16.34 7.10
C ILE A 46 1.08 -16.33 6.49
N VAL A 47 1.56 -17.51 6.11
CA VAL A 47 2.95 -17.76 5.76
C VAL A 47 3.11 -18.01 4.28
N ASN A 48 3.94 -17.24 3.60
CA ASN A 48 4.41 -17.55 2.26
C ASN A 48 5.63 -18.50 2.34
N PRO A 49 5.50 -19.78 1.98
CA PRO A 49 6.57 -20.77 2.14
C PRO A 49 7.74 -20.53 1.19
N LEU A 50 7.59 -19.68 0.18
CA LEU A 50 8.65 -19.33 -0.76
C LEU A 50 9.49 -18.13 -0.29
N ALA A 51 9.02 -17.39 0.72
CA ALA A 51 9.74 -16.26 1.27
C ALA A 51 10.92 -16.70 2.16
N GLY A 52 11.93 -15.85 2.29
CA GLY A 52 13.08 -16.06 3.19
C GLY A 52 14.25 -16.83 2.60
N ARG A 53 14.10 -17.49 1.47
CA ARG A 53 15.15 -18.32 0.88
C ARG A 53 16.42 -17.56 0.48
N SER A 54 16.31 -16.27 0.19
CA SER A 54 17.41 -15.45 -0.32
C SER A 54 18.19 -14.67 0.75
N ARG A 55 17.68 -14.58 2.00
CA ARG A 55 18.28 -13.73 3.06
C ARG A 55 18.62 -14.48 4.36
N GLY A 56 18.59 -15.81 4.35
CA GLY A 56 18.86 -16.60 5.57
C GLY A 56 17.81 -16.45 6.67
N ARG A 57 16.70 -15.76 6.40
CA ARG A 57 15.55 -15.67 7.29
C ARG A 57 14.59 -16.81 6.97
N SER A 58 14.07 -17.47 7.97
CA SER A 58 13.17 -18.59 7.78
C SER A 58 11.98 -18.52 8.72
N TRP A 59 10.82 -18.92 8.22
CA TRP A 59 9.63 -19.00 9.05
C TRP A 59 9.84 -19.89 10.28
N PRO A 60 10.47 -21.08 10.21
CA PRO A 60 10.67 -21.94 11.38
C PRO A 60 11.39 -21.23 12.55
N ALA A 61 12.38 -20.39 12.26
CA ALA A 61 13.08 -19.65 13.31
C ALA A 61 12.17 -18.57 13.96
N VAL A 62 11.31 -17.93 13.16
CA VAL A 62 10.31 -16.97 13.66
C VAL A 62 9.26 -17.69 14.49
N GLU A 63 8.72 -18.79 13.98
CA GLU A 63 7.72 -19.58 14.68
C GLU A 63 8.23 -20.06 16.04
N GLN A 64 9.48 -20.57 16.09
CA GLN A 64 10.10 -20.99 17.35
C GLN A 64 10.23 -19.83 18.33
N ALA A 65 10.70 -18.66 17.89
CA ALA A 65 10.85 -17.50 18.75
C ALA A 65 9.51 -17.00 19.31
N LEU A 66 8.43 -17.04 18.52
CA LEU A 66 7.08 -16.70 18.96
C LEU A 66 6.55 -17.69 19.99
N ARG A 67 6.74 -18.98 19.79
CA ARG A 67 6.35 -20.02 20.74
C ARG A 67 7.14 -19.95 22.05
N ASP A 68 8.45 -19.70 21.97
CA ASP A 68 9.33 -19.52 23.15
C ASP A 68 8.94 -18.29 23.97
N ALA A 69 8.40 -17.25 23.29
CA ALA A 69 7.83 -16.07 23.94
C ALA A 69 6.41 -16.31 24.50
N GLY A 70 5.87 -17.52 24.42
CA GLY A 70 4.53 -17.86 24.90
C GLY A 70 3.37 -17.26 24.08
N ILE A 71 3.62 -16.87 22.83
CA ILE A 71 2.61 -16.27 21.95
C ILE A 71 1.78 -17.39 21.30
N PRO A 72 0.46 -17.48 21.57
CA PRO A 72 -0.40 -18.46 20.94
C PRO A 72 -0.47 -18.23 19.43
N LEU A 73 -0.26 -19.27 18.62
CA LEU A 73 -0.08 -19.16 17.18
C LEU A 73 -0.73 -20.31 16.43
N ASP A 74 -1.60 -19.97 15.49
CA ASP A 74 -2.09 -20.84 14.42
C ASP A 74 -1.38 -20.49 13.12
N VAL A 75 -1.02 -21.48 12.32
CA VAL A 75 -0.23 -21.27 11.09
C VAL A 75 -1.00 -21.76 9.88
N GLU A 76 -1.23 -20.88 8.92
CA GLU A 76 -1.78 -21.22 7.61
C GLU A 76 -0.80 -20.80 6.50
N ARG A 77 -0.51 -21.72 5.56
CA ARG A 77 0.45 -21.48 4.48
C ARG A 77 -0.27 -21.18 3.18
N THR A 78 0.21 -20.18 2.46
CA THR A 78 -0.27 -19.92 1.11
C THR A 78 0.21 -21.00 0.16
N THR A 79 -0.65 -21.40 -0.78
CA THR A 79 -0.38 -22.46 -1.79
C THR A 79 -0.34 -21.90 -3.21
N ALA A 80 -0.93 -20.72 -3.43
CA ALA A 80 -1.01 -20.04 -4.72
C ALA A 80 -0.84 -18.52 -4.56
N ALA A 81 -0.74 -17.83 -5.68
CA ALA A 81 -0.82 -16.36 -5.72
C ALA A 81 -2.19 -15.89 -5.18
N HIS A 82 -2.19 -14.78 -4.46
CA HIS A 82 -3.36 -14.17 -3.82
C HIS A 82 -4.10 -15.02 -2.76
N ASP A 83 -3.54 -16.18 -2.39
CA ASP A 83 -4.09 -17.00 -1.30
C ASP A 83 -4.17 -16.23 0.02
N GLY A 84 -3.19 -15.36 0.28
CA GLY A 84 -3.16 -14.50 1.46
C GLY A 84 -4.41 -13.63 1.61
N GLU A 85 -4.96 -13.12 0.50
CA GLU A 85 -6.22 -12.35 0.49
C GLU A 85 -7.41 -13.21 0.94
N HIS A 86 -7.52 -14.42 0.39
CA HIS A 86 -8.62 -15.34 0.74
C HIS A 86 -8.54 -15.83 2.18
N ILE A 87 -7.35 -16.18 2.63
CA ILE A 87 -7.10 -16.64 4.01
C ILE A 87 -7.45 -15.53 5.00
N ALA A 88 -6.94 -14.32 4.80
CA ALA A 88 -7.19 -13.20 5.69
C ALA A 88 -8.69 -12.87 5.78
N ARG A 89 -9.39 -12.74 4.64
CA ARG A 89 -10.82 -12.45 4.62
C ARG A 89 -11.65 -13.52 5.35
N ARG A 90 -11.40 -14.80 5.06
CA ARG A 90 -12.07 -15.92 5.73
C ARG A 90 -11.82 -15.94 7.24
N ALA A 91 -10.57 -15.66 7.65
CA ALA A 91 -10.21 -15.60 9.06
C ALA A 91 -10.96 -14.51 9.83
N LEU A 92 -11.10 -13.31 9.24
CA LEU A 92 -11.86 -12.24 9.86
C LEU A 92 -13.34 -12.56 9.97
N GLN A 93 -13.94 -13.18 8.95
CA GLN A 93 -15.32 -13.69 8.99
C GLN A 93 -15.53 -14.73 10.07
N ALA A 94 -14.48 -15.52 10.37
CA ALA A 94 -14.48 -16.47 11.48
C ALA A 94 -14.17 -15.84 12.86
N GLY A 95 -14.10 -14.52 12.94
CA GLY A 95 -13.88 -13.79 14.20
C GLY A 95 -12.41 -13.62 14.59
N ARG A 96 -11.45 -14.01 13.76
CA ARG A 96 -10.03 -13.76 14.04
C ARG A 96 -9.72 -12.27 13.91
N ARG A 97 -8.94 -11.74 14.84
CA ARG A 97 -8.59 -10.30 14.89
C ARG A 97 -7.09 -10.04 14.96
N ARG A 98 -6.26 -11.06 15.15
CA ARG A 98 -4.81 -10.98 15.22
C ARG A 98 -4.20 -11.71 14.03
N VAL A 99 -3.63 -10.96 13.10
CA VAL A 99 -3.07 -11.49 11.85
C VAL A 99 -1.58 -11.16 11.79
N LEU A 100 -0.75 -12.18 11.63
CA LEU A 100 0.68 -12.05 11.38
C LEU A 100 0.97 -12.47 9.94
N VAL A 101 1.44 -11.56 9.10
CA VAL A 101 1.88 -11.91 7.75
C VAL A 101 3.39 -12.24 7.76
N ALA A 102 3.74 -13.45 7.33
CA ALA A 102 5.12 -13.90 7.18
C ALA A 102 5.47 -14.01 5.69
N GLY A 103 6.09 -12.95 5.15
CA GLY A 103 6.38 -12.84 3.73
C GLY A 103 7.08 -11.53 3.36
N GLY A 104 7.02 -11.17 2.08
CA GLY A 104 7.48 -9.88 1.56
C GLY A 104 6.31 -8.92 1.32
N ASP A 105 6.62 -7.79 0.66
CA ASP A 105 5.65 -6.71 0.38
C ASP A 105 4.41 -7.23 -0.37
N GLY A 106 4.56 -8.15 -1.34
CA GLY A 106 3.42 -8.76 -2.03
C GLY A 106 2.53 -9.62 -1.12
N SER A 107 3.10 -10.33 -0.12
CA SER A 107 2.30 -11.06 0.86
C SER A 107 1.54 -10.12 1.79
N VAL A 108 2.16 -8.99 2.15
CA VAL A 108 1.50 -7.92 2.91
C VAL A 108 0.34 -7.34 2.11
N HIS A 109 0.55 -7.04 0.81
CA HIS A 109 -0.48 -6.56 -0.10
C HIS A 109 -1.70 -7.49 -0.13
N ASP A 110 -1.49 -8.79 -0.33
CA ASP A 110 -2.57 -9.77 -0.38
C ASP A 110 -3.36 -9.79 0.95
N VAL A 111 -2.65 -9.89 2.09
CA VAL A 111 -3.29 -9.92 3.41
C VAL A 111 -4.07 -8.65 3.72
N VAL A 112 -3.51 -7.47 3.40
CA VAL A 112 -4.19 -6.18 3.56
C VAL A 112 -5.45 -6.12 2.70
N ASN A 113 -5.40 -6.55 1.43
CA ASN A 113 -6.58 -6.62 0.57
C ASN A 113 -7.63 -7.58 1.12
N GLY A 114 -7.23 -8.71 1.69
CA GLY A 114 -8.13 -9.64 2.38
C GLY A 114 -8.83 -9.01 3.58
N ILE A 115 -8.07 -8.32 4.44
CA ILE A 115 -8.61 -7.61 5.61
C ILE A 115 -9.58 -6.50 5.15
N MET A 116 -9.15 -5.66 4.21
CA MET A 116 -9.91 -4.48 3.80
C MET A 116 -11.16 -4.82 2.98
N SER A 117 -11.18 -5.97 2.29
CA SER A 117 -12.35 -6.48 1.56
C SER A 117 -13.40 -7.12 2.49
N ALA A 118 -13.06 -7.42 3.73
CA ALA A 118 -14.01 -7.90 4.72
C ALA A 118 -15.01 -6.80 5.12
N ALA A 119 -16.19 -7.21 5.59
CA ALA A 119 -17.19 -6.26 6.06
C ALA A 119 -16.64 -5.40 7.22
N PRO A 120 -17.09 -4.15 7.39
CA PRO A 120 -16.55 -3.26 8.42
C PRO A 120 -16.59 -3.85 9.85
N HIS A 121 -17.64 -4.61 10.19
CA HIS A 121 -17.76 -5.25 11.49
C HIS A 121 -16.78 -6.44 11.65
N ASP A 122 -16.42 -7.12 10.55
CA ASP A 122 -15.47 -8.23 10.58
C ASP A 122 -14.02 -7.74 10.72
N ARG A 123 -13.68 -6.60 10.13
CA ARG A 123 -12.33 -6.04 10.22
C ARG A 123 -12.09 -5.12 11.41
N ALA A 124 -13.16 -4.76 12.14
CA ALA A 124 -13.04 -3.93 13.33
C ALA A 124 -12.09 -4.57 14.35
N ASN A 125 -11.21 -3.75 14.92
CA ASN A 125 -10.22 -4.16 15.93
C ASN A 125 -9.20 -5.21 15.43
N THR A 126 -9.00 -5.30 14.12
CA THR A 126 -7.97 -6.18 13.56
C THR A 126 -6.59 -5.58 13.79
N VAL A 127 -5.71 -6.37 14.38
CA VAL A 127 -4.29 -6.05 14.59
C VAL A 127 -3.45 -6.82 13.59
N LEU A 128 -2.64 -6.10 12.82
CA LEU A 128 -1.73 -6.65 11.82
C LEU A 128 -0.29 -6.59 12.34
N ALA A 129 0.44 -7.70 12.25
CA ALA A 129 1.88 -7.77 12.45
C ALA A 129 2.57 -8.30 11.19
N VAL A 130 3.86 -7.97 11.01
CA VAL A 130 4.65 -8.45 9.87
C VAL A 130 5.93 -9.13 10.33
N SER A 131 6.18 -10.31 9.77
CA SER A 131 7.48 -10.98 9.78
C SER A 131 8.11 -10.84 8.39
N PRO A 132 9.12 -9.95 8.24
CA PRO A 132 9.63 -9.56 6.94
C PRO A 132 10.59 -10.60 6.38
N LEU A 133 10.06 -11.54 5.60
CA LEU A 133 10.83 -12.62 4.96
C LEU A 133 11.12 -12.35 3.48
N GLY A 134 10.62 -11.27 2.91
CA GLY A 134 10.82 -10.92 1.51
C GLY A 134 12.20 -10.33 1.19
N THR A 135 12.41 -10.00 -0.07
CA THR A 135 13.64 -9.34 -0.55
C THR A 135 13.62 -7.83 -0.29
N GLY A 136 12.51 -7.16 -0.51
CA GLY A 136 12.29 -5.72 -0.28
C GLY A 136 12.04 -5.43 1.19
N ASN A 137 10.88 -5.78 1.66
CA ASN A 137 10.36 -5.48 3.01
C ASN A 137 10.35 -3.97 3.30
N ASP A 138 10.00 -3.16 2.29
CA ASP A 138 10.08 -1.72 2.39
C ASP A 138 9.12 -1.16 3.43
N TRP A 139 7.89 -1.67 3.45
CA TRP A 139 6.91 -1.29 4.44
C TRP A 139 7.34 -1.68 5.87
N ALA A 140 7.79 -2.91 6.08
CA ALA A 140 8.25 -3.36 7.38
C ALA A 140 9.44 -2.53 7.90
N ARG A 141 10.35 -2.11 7.01
CA ARG A 141 11.46 -1.20 7.35
C ARG A 141 10.97 0.18 7.75
N SER A 142 9.96 0.72 7.06
CA SER A 142 9.37 2.03 7.40
C SER A 142 8.79 2.05 8.82
N LEU A 143 8.32 0.89 9.29
CA LEU A 143 7.77 0.70 10.64
C LEU A 143 8.82 0.29 11.69
N GLY A 144 10.09 0.14 11.31
CA GLY A 144 11.12 -0.43 12.20
C GLY A 144 10.95 -1.92 12.48
N MET A 145 10.11 -2.63 11.72
CA MET A 145 9.80 -4.05 11.89
C MET A 145 10.74 -4.99 11.12
N ASP A 146 11.81 -4.49 10.52
CA ASP A 146 12.85 -5.34 9.88
C ASP A 146 13.75 -6.01 10.95
N LEU A 147 13.13 -6.76 11.85
CA LEU A 147 13.71 -7.32 13.06
C LEU A 147 14.16 -8.77 12.88
N ALA A 148 15.15 -9.19 13.68
CA ALA A 148 15.44 -10.60 13.87
C ALA A 148 14.32 -11.30 14.67
N ALA A 149 14.19 -12.62 14.54
CA ALA A 149 13.08 -13.38 15.13
C ALA A 149 12.84 -13.13 16.64
N PRO A 150 13.83 -13.09 17.52
CA PRO A 150 13.61 -12.79 18.95
C PRO A 150 13.08 -11.37 19.19
N ALA A 151 13.61 -10.37 18.46
CA ALA A 151 13.15 -9.00 18.59
C ALA A 151 11.74 -8.79 18.04
N LEU A 152 11.38 -9.50 16.96
CA LEU A 152 10.02 -9.55 16.42
C LEU A 152 9.06 -10.16 17.46
N ALA A 153 9.42 -11.29 18.07
CA ALA A 153 8.59 -11.90 19.12
C ALA A 153 8.39 -10.94 20.30
N ALA A 154 9.43 -10.23 20.73
CA ALA A 154 9.32 -9.22 21.77
C ALA A 154 8.40 -8.06 21.37
N ALA A 155 8.47 -7.57 20.11
CA ALA A 155 7.59 -6.52 19.61
C ALA A 155 6.11 -6.96 19.60
N ILE A 156 5.84 -8.19 19.19
CA ILE A 156 4.48 -8.76 19.20
C ILE A 156 3.98 -8.98 20.64
N ALA A 157 4.84 -9.44 21.54
CA ALA A 157 4.49 -9.68 22.92
C ALA A 157 4.17 -8.38 23.69
N THR A 158 4.83 -7.26 23.37
CA THR A 158 4.56 -5.96 24.01
C THR A 158 3.24 -5.34 23.59
N GLY A 159 2.67 -5.79 22.46
CA GLY A 159 1.37 -5.35 21.97
C GLY A 159 1.30 -3.87 21.58
N ARG A 160 2.45 -3.16 21.40
CA ARG A 160 2.40 -1.76 20.93
C ARG A 160 1.92 -1.71 19.50
N THR A 161 0.85 -0.97 19.26
CA THR A 161 0.30 -0.73 17.92
C THR A 161 0.25 0.76 17.59
N VAL A 162 0.16 1.03 16.32
CA VAL A 162 -0.13 2.36 15.78
C VAL A 162 -1.31 2.28 14.84
N ALA A 163 -2.17 3.28 14.87
CA ALA A 163 -3.22 3.44 13.86
C ALA A 163 -2.56 3.79 12.53
N HIS A 164 -2.78 2.96 11.53
CA HIS A 164 -2.15 3.06 10.22
C HIS A 164 -3.21 3.36 9.16
N ASP A 165 -2.94 4.34 8.33
CA ASP A 165 -3.76 4.69 7.18
C ASP A 165 -3.66 3.63 6.09
N VAL A 166 -4.72 3.47 5.32
CA VAL A 166 -4.75 2.55 4.17
C VAL A 166 -5.16 3.31 2.93
N GLY A 167 -4.33 3.27 1.90
CA GLY A 167 -4.66 3.81 0.60
C GLY A 167 -5.70 2.95 -0.12
N VAL A 168 -6.58 3.60 -0.87
CA VAL A 168 -7.63 2.99 -1.69
C VAL A 168 -7.41 3.37 -3.13
N ILE A 169 -7.60 2.44 -4.05
CA ILE A 169 -7.58 2.66 -5.49
C ILE A 169 -8.92 2.18 -6.04
N ASP A 170 -9.72 3.10 -6.54
CA ASP A 170 -10.96 2.82 -7.27
C ASP A 170 -10.72 2.91 -8.76
N PHE A 171 -11.18 1.91 -9.49
CA PHE A 171 -11.18 1.86 -10.95
C PHE A 171 -12.62 1.99 -11.46
N PRO A 172 -13.14 3.23 -11.61
CA PRO A 172 -14.56 3.46 -11.91
C PRO A 172 -14.97 2.97 -13.32
N GLU A 173 -14.02 2.89 -14.24
CA GLU A 173 -14.26 2.46 -15.62
C GLU A 173 -13.91 0.98 -15.87
N ALA A 174 -13.48 0.24 -14.86
CA ALA A 174 -13.39 -1.22 -14.95
C ALA A 174 -14.79 -1.85 -15.02
N ILE A 175 -14.94 -2.98 -15.69
CA ILE A 175 -16.23 -3.68 -15.84
C ILE A 175 -16.11 -5.09 -15.25
N PRO A 176 -16.70 -5.36 -14.08
CA PRO A 176 -17.34 -4.40 -13.16
C PRO A 176 -16.32 -3.44 -12.53
N PRO A 177 -16.76 -2.30 -11.99
CA PRO A 177 -15.89 -1.41 -11.22
C PRO A 177 -15.20 -2.17 -10.09
N THR A 178 -13.91 -1.95 -9.92
CA THR A 178 -13.08 -2.66 -8.94
C THR A 178 -12.41 -1.70 -7.97
N ARG A 179 -12.10 -2.21 -6.77
CA ARG A 179 -11.39 -1.52 -5.71
C ARG A 179 -10.23 -2.38 -5.22
N ARG A 180 -9.09 -1.72 -4.97
CA ARG A 180 -7.92 -2.34 -4.33
C ARG A 180 -7.42 -1.44 -3.22
N TRP A 181 -6.63 -2.01 -2.32
CA TRP A 181 -6.05 -1.29 -1.19
C TRP A 181 -4.53 -1.43 -1.21
N PHE A 182 -3.85 -0.41 -0.72
CA PHE A 182 -2.40 -0.43 -0.54
C PHE A 182 -2.01 0.20 0.79
N ILE A 183 -0.91 -0.25 1.35
CA ILE A 183 -0.44 0.20 2.66
C ILE A 183 0.89 0.95 2.57
N ASN A 184 1.61 0.75 1.48
CA ASN A 184 2.95 1.33 1.25
C ASN A 184 2.94 2.34 0.10
N VAL A 185 3.17 1.93 -1.13
CA VAL A 185 3.25 2.80 -2.31
C VAL A 185 2.52 2.15 -3.46
N ALA A 186 1.73 2.95 -4.17
CA ALA A 186 1.14 2.62 -5.46
C ALA A 186 1.65 3.60 -6.51
N GLY A 187 1.46 3.30 -7.78
CA GLY A 187 1.90 4.17 -8.85
C GLY A 187 1.28 3.87 -10.20
N ALA A 188 1.51 4.79 -11.14
CA ALA A 188 1.12 4.63 -12.53
C ALA A 188 2.24 5.11 -13.45
N GLY A 189 2.46 4.38 -14.54
CA GLY A 189 3.43 4.77 -15.54
C GLY A 189 4.58 3.80 -15.70
N TYR A 190 5.82 4.28 -15.66
CA TYR A 190 6.99 3.50 -16.01
C TYR A 190 7.26 2.33 -15.05
N ASP A 191 7.04 2.49 -13.76
CA ASP A 191 7.16 1.45 -12.74
C ASP A 191 6.22 0.28 -13.02
N ALA A 192 4.93 0.56 -13.21
CA ALA A 192 3.93 -0.42 -13.58
C ALA A 192 4.27 -1.10 -14.93
N HIS A 193 4.74 -0.33 -15.92
CA HIS A 193 5.17 -0.84 -17.22
C HIS A 193 6.33 -1.84 -17.11
N VAL A 194 7.29 -1.60 -16.21
CA VAL A 194 8.39 -2.52 -15.93
C VAL A 194 7.88 -3.79 -15.26
N ILE A 195 7.08 -3.64 -14.20
CA ILE A 195 6.52 -4.76 -13.43
C ILE A 195 5.71 -5.68 -14.34
N GLY A 196 4.84 -5.13 -15.17
CA GLY A 196 3.99 -5.90 -16.09
C GLY A 196 4.74 -6.69 -17.17
N ARG A 197 6.05 -6.42 -17.37
CA ARG A 197 6.90 -7.10 -18.37
C ARG A 197 7.97 -8.00 -17.79
N LEU A 198 8.18 -7.93 -16.48
CA LEU A 198 9.14 -8.79 -15.82
C LEU A 198 8.52 -10.18 -15.56
N PRO A 199 9.31 -11.27 -15.66
CA PRO A 199 8.83 -12.58 -15.26
C PRO A 199 8.50 -12.59 -13.76
N PRO A 200 7.54 -13.43 -13.31
CA PRO A 200 7.08 -13.46 -11.91
C PRO A 200 8.19 -13.68 -10.87
N HIS A 201 9.33 -14.23 -11.29
CA HIS A 201 10.48 -14.47 -10.44
C HIS A 201 11.73 -13.89 -11.08
N VAL A 202 12.06 -12.64 -10.75
CA VAL A 202 13.32 -12.02 -11.18
C VAL A 202 14.44 -12.49 -10.26
N PRO A 203 15.44 -13.20 -10.78
CA PRO A 203 16.43 -13.92 -9.96
C PRO A 203 17.38 -12.99 -9.18
N SER A 204 17.48 -11.71 -9.53
CA SER A 204 18.35 -10.77 -8.82
C SER A 204 17.98 -9.31 -9.07
N THR A 205 18.37 -8.41 -8.15
CA THR A 205 18.26 -6.95 -8.30
C THR A 205 18.91 -6.45 -9.58
N PHE A 206 20.00 -7.08 -10.02
CA PHE A 206 20.69 -6.74 -11.28
C PHE A 206 19.85 -7.07 -12.51
N ALA A 207 19.17 -8.21 -12.52
CA ALA A 207 18.27 -8.60 -13.62
C ALA A 207 17.06 -7.65 -13.69
N TYR A 208 16.52 -7.25 -12.54
CA TYR A 208 15.48 -6.22 -12.44
C TYR A 208 15.95 -4.89 -13.02
N LEU A 209 17.11 -4.40 -12.57
CA LEU A 209 17.67 -3.13 -13.06
C LEU A 209 17.94 -3.15 -14.57
N ARG A 210 18.46 -4.25 -15.10
CA ARG A 210 18.68 -4.43 -16.54
C ARG A 210 17.36 -4.40 -17.32
N GLY A 211 16.31 -5.07 -16.82
CA GLY A 211 14.97 -5.07 -17.40
C GLY A 211 14.35 -3.67 -17.36
N ALA A 212 14.49 -2.97 -16.25
CA ALA A 212 14.06 -1.59 -16.10
C ALA A 212 14.77 -0.67 -17.10
N LEU A 213 16.09 -0.79 -17.25
CA LEU A 213 16.85 0.03 -18.22
C LEU A 213 16.46 -0.26 -19.67
N ALA A 214 16.29 -1.53 -20.03
CA ALA A 214 15.83 -1.92 -21.36
C ALA A 214 14.41 -1.42 -21.65
N GLY A 215 13.53 -1.49 -20.65
CA GLY A 215 12.18 -0.94 -20.72
C GLY A 215 12.16 0.57 -20.99
N LEU A 216 13.07 1.32 -20.40
CA LEU A 216 13.14 2.77 -20.57
C LEU A 216 13.45 3.21 -22.00
N LEU A 217 14.16 2.40 -22.77
CA LEU A 217 14.46 2.67 -24.18
C LEU A 217 13.21 2.57 -25.07
N SER A 218 12.25 1.74 -24.69
CA SER A 218 11.00 1.50 -25.45
C SER A 218 9.78 2.20 -24.86
N TYR A 219 9.89 2.72 -23.64
CA TYR A 219 8.77 3.38 -22.96
C TYR A 219 8.49 4.75 -23.57
N ARG A 220 7.25 4.98 -23.91
CA ARG A 220 6.73 6.29 -24.32
C ARG A 220 5.84 6.80 -23.22
N ALA A 221 6.27 7.87 -22.58
CA ALA A 221 5.54 8.49 -21.49
C ALA A 221 4.13 8.94 -21.97
N PRO A 222 3.04 8.45 -21.38
CA PRO A 222 1.70 8.93 -21.70
C PRO A 222 1.52 10.37 -21.21
N ARG A 223 0.49 11.03 -21.75
CA ARG A 223 0.01 12.31 -21.20
C ARG A 223 -0.88 12.00 -20.01
N PHE A 224 -0.45 12.40 -18.83
CA PHE A 224 -1.23 12.29 -17.62
C PHE A 224 -2.09 13.53 -17.41
N THR A 225 -3.30 13.30 -16.90
CA THR A 225 -4.22 14.29 -16.36
C THR A 225 -4.49 13.93 -14.91
N ILE A 226 -4.00 14.75 -13.99
CA ILE A 226 -4.11 14.51 -12.55
C ILE A 226 -4.93 15.63 -11.92
N GLU A 227 -6.02 15.25 -11.23
CA GLU A 227 -6.81 16.16 -10.44
C GLU A 227 -6.45 15.98 -8.97
N VAL A 228 -5.93 17.03 -8.31
CA VAL A 228 -5.50 16.99 -6.92
C VAL A 228 -5.71 18.36 -6.27
N ASN A 229 -6.34 18.38 -5.09
CA ASN A 229 -6.62 19.63 -4.32
C ASN A 229 -7.33 20.74 -5.12
N GLY A 230 -8.12 20.37 -6.13
CA GLY A 230 -8.79 21.32 -7.03
C GLY A 230 -7.91 21.84 -8.19
N GLU A 231 -6.65 21.43 -8.25
CA GLU A 231 -5.75 21.73 -9.36
C GLU A 231 -5.78 20.61 -10.42
N LEU A 232 -5.61 20.99 -11.67
CA LEU A 232 -5.47 20.09 -12.81
C LEU A 232 -4.02 20.14 -13.32
N ILE A 233 -3.34 19.01 -13.28
CA ILE A 233 -1.98 18.84 -13.78
C ILE A 233 -2.04 18.03 -15.08
N GLU A 234 -1.70 18.66 -16.22
CA GLU A 234 -1.60 17.97 -17.50
C GLU A 234 -0.16 17.96 -17.98
N ARG A 235 0.47 16.79 -17.99
CA ARG A 235 1.89 16.64 -18.39
C ARG A 235 2.18 15.25 -18.97
N ARG A 236 3.27 15.17 -19.76
CA ARG A 236 3.91 13.88 -20.02
C ARG A 236 4.78 13.52 -18.81
N LEU A 237 4.39 12.45 -18.13
CA LEU A 237 5.09 11.97 -16.95
C LEU A 237 5.79 10.64 -17.23
N LEU A 238 7.00 10.50 -16.76
CA LEU A 238 7.67 9.22 -16.69
C LEU A 238 6.86 8.29 -15.78
N LEU A 239 6.48 8.78 -14.59
CA LEU A 239 5.65 8.06 -13.62
C LEU A 239 5.00 9.01 -12.62
N ALA A 240 3.98 8.49 -11.93
CA ALA A 240 3.32 9.11 -10.78
C ALA A 240 3.26 8.10 -9.64
N PHE A 241 3.98 8.32 -8.55
CA PHE A 241 3.84 7.56 -7.31
C PHE A 241 2.77 8.18 -6.42
N VAL A 242 2.00 7.33 -5.76
CA VAL A 242 1.05 7.68 -4.71
C VAL A 242 1.47 6.92 -3.46
N ALA A 243 2.14 7.62 -2.56
CA ALA A 243 2.77 7.02 -1.41
C ALA A 243 1.95 7.23 -0.14
N ASN A 244 1.76 6.17 0.63
CA ASN A 244 1.26 6.17 2.00
C ASN A 244 2.41 5.99 3.01
N ALA A 245 3.53 5.39 2.55
CA ALA A 245 4.76 5.25 3.33
C ALA A 245 5.97 5.72 2.52
N GLN A 246 7.16 5.69 3.14
CA GLN A 246 8.32 6.45 2.67
C GLN A 246 9.05 5.86 1.47
N ALA A 247 9.05 4.54 1.30
CA ALA A 247 9.93 3.86 0.37
C ALA A 247 9.28 2.66 -0.32
N CYS A 248 9.73 2.35 -1.54
CA CYS A 248 9.38 1.15 -2.27
C CYS A 248 10.60 0.62 -3.05
N GLY A 249 10.45 -0.52 -3.73
CA GLY A 249 11.45 -1.03 -4.67
C GLY A 249 12.84 -1.28 -4.05
N ASN A 250 12.88 -1.85 -2.85
CA ASN A 250 14.09 -2.17 -2.10
C ASN A 250 14.88 -0.94 -1.61
N GLY A 251 14.19 0.02 -1.03
CA GLY A 251 14.76 1.18 -0.35
C GLY A 251 14.83 2.46 -1.19
N MET A 252 14.14 2.54 -2.30
CA MET A 252 13.94 3.81 -3.01
C MET A 252 13.03 4.74 -2.19
N ARG A 253 13.57 5.82 -1.68
CA ARG A 253 12.86 6.81 -0.84
C ARG A 253 12.06 7.76 -1.71
N VAL A 254 10.85 7.34 -2.08
CA VAL A 254 9.95 8.07 -2.98
C VAL A 254 9.40 9.32 -2.30
N ALA A 255 8.93 9.16 -1.08
CA ALA A 255 8.34 10.20 -0.25
C ALA A 255 8.94 10.17 1.17
N PRO A 256 10.18 10.66 1.38
CA PRO A 256 10.90 10.48 2.65
C PRO A 256 10.21 11.06 3.88
N ALA A 257 9.28 12.01 3.70
CA ALA A 257 8.51 12.64 4.75
C ALA A 257 7.09 12.08 4.89
N ALA A 258 6.72 11.06 4.10
CA ALA A 258 5.40 10.44 4.20
C ALA A 258 5.17 9.85 5.60
N ARG A 259 3.95 10.00 6.09
CA ARG A 259 3.49 9.50 7.37
C ARG A 259 2.32 8.56 7.15
N VAL A 260 2.32 7.47 7.87
CA VAL A 260 1.30 6.42 7.78
C VAL A 260 0.05 6.69 8.62
N ASP A 261 -0.02 7.87 9.30
CA ASP A 261 -1.01 8.18 10.33
C ASP A 261 -1.56 9.61 10.26
N ASP A 262 -1.42 10.29 9.12
CA ASP A 262 -1.81 11.72 9.00
C ASP A 262 -3.00 11.98 8.08
N GLY A 263 -3.59 10.91 7.52
CA GLY A 263 -4.76 10.99 6.65
C GLY A 263 -4.46 11.57 5.26
N LEU A 264 -3.21 11.51 4.81
CA LEU A 264 -2.80 12.06 3.51
C LEU A 264 -1.99 11.04 2.71
N LEU A 265 -2.05 11.15 1.40
CA LEU A 265 -1.19 10.48 0.44
C LEU A 265 -0.21 11.48 -0.17
N ASP A 266 1.00 11.05 -0.40
CA ASP A 266 2.06 11.84 -1.04
C ASP A 266 2.10 11.49 -2.54
N LEU A 267 1.57 12.36 -3.39
CA LEU A 267 1.72 12.26 -4.84
C LEU A 267 3.09 12.80 -5.24
N VAL A 268 3.91 11.97 -5.84
CA VAL A 268 5.21 12.34 -6.40
C VAL A 268 5.24 12.03 -7.89
N THR A 269 5.27 13.08 -8.72
CA THR A 269 5.33 12.93 -10.18
C THR A 269 6.72 13.25 -10.70
N ILE A 270 7.16 12.50 -11.71
CA ILE A 270 8.42 12.73 -12.41
C ILE A 270 8.08 13.01 -13.86
N ASP A 271 8.44 14.20 -14.34
CA ASP A 271 8.27 14.58 -15.75
C ASP A 271 9.06 13.65 -16.68
N GLU A 272 8.63 13.53 -17.93
CA GLU A 272 9.34 12.77 -18.96
C GLU A 272 10.78 13.32 -19.10
N VAL A 273 11.75 12.45 -18.96
CA VAL A 273 13.18 12.77 -19.08
C VAL A 273 13.90 11.73 -19.92
N GLY A 274 14.94 12.16 -20.63
CA GLY A 274 15.77 11.22 -21.38
C GLY A 274 16.50 10.22 -20.48
N LEU A 275 16.92 9.10 -21.06
CA LEU A 275 17.52 7.94 -20.38
C LEU A 275 18.61 8.30 -19.36
N LEU A 276 19.60 9.13 -19.76
CA LEU A 276 20.72 9.49 -18.89
C LEU A 276 20.24 10.26 -17.63
N ARG A 277 19.27 11.16 -17.81
CA ARG A 277 18.67 11.89 -16.69
C ARG A 277 17.85 10.97 -15.79
N ALA A 278 17.09 10.02 -16.36
CA ALA A 278 16.34 9.04 -15.59
C ALA A 278 17.26 8.21 -14.68
N LEU A 279 18.42 7.77 -15.16
CA LEU A 279 19.42 7.06 -14.35
C LEU A 279 19.92 7.89 -13.15
N LEU A 280 20.16 9.19 -13.36
CA LEU A 280 20.55 10.08 -12.26
C LEU A 280 19.41 10.25 -11.23
N LYS A 281 18.13 10.19 -11.66
CA LYS A 281 16.98 10.24 -10.75
C LYS A 281 16.87 8.99 -9.88
N ILE A 282 17.20 7.81 -10.43
CA ILE A 282 17.26 6.57 -9.64
C ILE A 282 18.25 6.71 -8.48
N ALA A 283 19.43 7.26 -8.71
CA ALA A 283 20.40 7.52 -7.65
C ALA A 283 19.87 8.49 -6.57
N LYS A 284 19.10 9.52 -6.98
CA LYS A 284 18.44 10.45 -6.05
C LYS A 284 17.33 9.80 -5.26
N LEU A 285 16.57 8.84 -5.84
CA LEU A 285 15.57 8.05 -5.14
C LEU A 285 16.19 7.29 -3.96
N TYR A 286 17.27 6.55 -4.18
CA TYR A 286 17.94 5.82 -3.09
C TYR A 286 18.54 6.74 -2.02
N ARG A 287 18.94 7.96 -2.39
CA ARG A 287 19.45 8.96 -1.43
C ARG A 287 18.34 9.75 -0.72
N GLY A 288 17.09 9.63 -1.14
CA GLY A 288 15.96 10.42 -0.63
C GLY A 288 16.01 11.91 -0.96
N THR A 289 16.75 12.28 -2.03
CA THR A 289 16.93 13.69 -2.45
C THR A 289 16.16 14.03 -3.72
N LEU A 290 15.26 13.15 -4.14
CA LEU A 290 14.55 13.31 -5.41
C LEU A 290 13.61 14.52 -5.38
N LEU A 291 12.90 14.76 -4.27
CA LEU A 291 11.87 15.81 -4.16
C LEU A 291 12.41 17.23 -4.40
N GLY A 292 13.69 17.46 -4.25
CA GLY A 292 14.34 18.76 -4.59
C GLY A 292 14.69 18.92 -6.06
N ASP A 293 14.28 18.03 -6.95
CA ASP A 293 14.62 18.08 -8.37
C ASP A 293 13.59 18.87 -9.19
N ALA A 294 14.05 19.69 -10.14
CA ALA A 294 13.17 20.59 -10.93
C ALA A 294 12.13 19.86 -11.81
N VAL A 295 12.35 18.57 -12.13
CA VAL A 295 11.41 17.75 -12.91
C VAL A 295 10.50 16.91 -12.03
N VAL A 296 10.52 17.13 -10.72
CA VAL A 296 9.72 16.40 -9.74
C VAL A 296 8.75 17.36 -9.07
N ARG A 297 7.51 16.93 -8.94
CA ARG A 297 6.49 17.62 -8.15
C ARG A 297 6.06 16.71 -7.03
N HIS A 298 5.81 17.30 -5.88
CA HIS A 298 5.29 16.65 -4.70
C HIS A 298 4.07 17.41 -4.18
N VAL A 299 2.96 16.70 -4.00
CA VAL A 299 1.71 17.25 -3.49
C VAL A 299 1.12 16.26 -2.50
N ARG A 300 0.59 16.74 -1.37
CA ARG A 300 -0.09 15.92 -0.38
C ARG A 300 -1.61 16.12 -0.49
N SER A 301 -2.37 15.04 -0.49
CA SER A 301 -3.83 15.08 -0.60
C SER A 301 -4.48 13.84 0.00
N ALA A 302 -5.68 13.99 0.54
CA ALA A 302 -6.49 12.87 0.98
C ALA A 302 -7.15 12.11 -0.20
N THR A 303 -7.28 12.77 -1.36
CA THR A 303 -7.85 12.16 -2.57
C THR A 303 -7.28 12.81 -3.81
N LEU A 304 -7.08 12.01 -4.85
CA LEU A 304 -6.64 12.46 -6.16
C LEU A 304 -7.15 11.51 -7.26
N ARG A 305 -7.26 12.02 -8.49
CA ARG A 305 -7.60 11.23 -9.68
C ARG A 305 -6.44 11.27 -10.66
N ILE A 306 -6.08 10.12 -11.19
CA ILE A 306 -5.07 9.99 -12.24
C ILE A 306 -5.72 9.39 -13.48
N ASP A 307 -5.63 10.09 -14.59
CA ASP A 307 -5.94 9.58 -15.93
C ASP A 307 -4.71 9.67 -16.82
N ALA A 308 -4.66 8.90 -17.92
CA ALA A 308 -3.56 8.91 -18.86
C ALA A 308 -4.00 8.52 -20.28
N ASP A 309 -3.41 9.19 -21.28
CA ASP A 309 -3.57 8.87 -22.69
C ASP A 309 -2.19 8.62 -23.37
N PRO A 310 -1.96 7.40 -23.87
CA PRO A 310 -2.76 6.18 -23.70
C PRO A 310 -2.85 5.74 -22.23
N ARG A 311 -3.91 4.96 -21.89
CA ARG A 311 -4.13 4.44 -20.53
C ARG A 311 -2.88 3.77 -19.97
N ALA A 312 -2.45 4.19 -18.81
CA ALA A 312 -1.31 3.64 -18.08
C ALA A 312 -1.73 2.47 -17.19
N GLU A 313 -0.86 1.50 -17.02
CA GLU A 313 -0.99 0.49 -15.97
C GLU A 313 -0.81 1.13 -14.60
N VAL A 314 -1.57 0.63 -13.61
CA VAL A 314 -1.50 1.01 -12.20
C VAL A 314 -0.98 -0.18 -11.42
N GLU A 315 0.02 0.06 -10.61
CA GLU A 315 0.58 -0.93 -9.69
C GLU A 315 0.33 -0.54 -8.24
N ALA A 316 0.36 -1.51 -7.35
CA ALA A 316 0.44 -1.33 -5.91
C ALA A 316 1.37 -2.38 -5.33
N GLU A 317 2.42 -1.94 -4.62
CA GLU A 317 3.37 -2.81 -3.91
C GLU A 317 4.00 -3.89 -4.80
N GLY A 318 4.25 -3.52 -6.08
CA GLY A 318 4.87 -4.39 -7.08
C GLY A 318 3.91 -5.33 -7.80
N GLN A 319 2.60 -5.14 -7.68
CA GLN A 319 1.58 -5.91 -8.39
C GLN A 319 0.76 -5.01 -9.31
N ILE A 320 0.50 -5.43 -10.55
CA ILE A 320 -0.43 -4.71 -11.44
C ILE A 320 -1.84 -4.93 -10.93
N VAL A 321 -2.52 -3.82 -10.59
CA VAL A 321 -3.87 -3.85 -9.99
C VAL A 321 -4.96 -3.29 -10.89
N GLY A 322 -4.60 -2.60 -11.98
CA GLY A 322 -5.56 -2.05 -12.94
C GLY A 322 -4.92 -1.12 -13.95
N ARG A 323 -5.76 -0.26 -14.54
CA ARG A 323 -5.35 0.79 -15.49
C ARG A 323 -6.09 2.08 -15.21
N THR A 324 -5.46 3.22 -15.57
CA THR A 324 -6.11 4.53 -15.52
C THR A 324 -7.39 4.57 -16.40
N PRO A 325 -8.41 5.38 -16.06
CA PRO A 325 -8.45 6.29 -14.91
C PRO A 325 -8.61 5.57 -13.58
N ALA A 326 -7.90 6.07 -12.58
CA ALA A 326 -7.95 5.57 -11.20
C ALA A 326 -8.14 6.72 -10.21
N VAL A 327 -8.95 6.48 -9.18
CA VAL A 327 -9.14 7.42 -8.07
C VAL A 327 -8.45 6.86 -6.84
N PHE A 328 -7.54 7.64 -6.30
CA PHE A 328 -6.82 7.31 -5.08
C PHE A 328 -7.42 8.09 -3.92
N SER A 329 -7.58 7.43 -2.80
CA SER A 329 -8.02 8.07 -1.55
C SER A 329 -7.37 7.37 -0.36
N VAL A 330 -7.45 7.97 0.83
CA VAL A 330 -6.94 7.38 2.07
C VAL A 330 -8.07 7.10 3.04
N LEU A 331 -7.97 5.98 3.77
CA LEU A 331 -8.79 5.64 4.92
C LEU A 331 -7.94 5.84 6.19
N PRO A 332 -8.13 6.94 6.92
CA PRO A 332 -7.31 7.24 8.08
C PRO A 332 -7.49 6.22 9.20
N GLY A 333 -6.37 5.75 9.77
CA GLY A 333 -6.35 4.84 10.91
C GLY A 333 -7.15 3.54 10.69
N ALA A 334 -7.16 3.04 9.46
CA ALA A 334 -8.01 1.89 9.08
C ALA A 334 -7.51 0.54 9.61
N LEU A 335 -6.24 0.45 10.03
CA LEU A 335 -5.63 -0.75 10.60
C LEU A 335 -4.83 -0.40 11.86
N GLU A 336 -4.87 -1.28 12.85
CA GLU A 336 -3.90 -1.28 13.95
C GLU A 336 -2.70 -2.15 13.56
N VAL A 337 -1.51 -1.58 13.58
CA VAL A 337 -0.28 -2.26 13.13
C VAL A 337 0.72 -2.33 14.28
N VAL A 338 1.24 -3.54 14.53
CA VAL A 338 2.29 -3.74 15.56
C VAL A 338 3.58 -3.04 15.14
N VAL A 339 4.16 -2.28 16.06
CA VAL A 339 5.46 -1.63 15.91
C VAL A 339 6.34 -1.95 17.11
N PRO A 340 7.70 -1.88 16.99
CA PRO A 340 8.58 -2.08 18.10
C PRO A 340 8.40 -0.93 19.11
N ARG A 341 8.74 -1.17 20.37
CA ARG A 341 8.94 -0.05 21.31
C ARG A 341 10.10 0.80 20.80
N GLU A 342 9.94 2.11 20.83
CA GLU A 342 11.09 3.00 20.64
C GLU A 342 12.17 2.61 21.66
N ALA A 343 13.40 2.46 21.19
CA ALA A 343 14.52 2.35 22.11
C ALA A 343 14.55 3.64 22.95
N ALA A 344 14.46 3.49 24.27
CA ALA A 344 14.47 4.59 25.22
C ALA A 344 15.81 5.34 25.13
#